data_d92ae8a616bd4bec91035bdb434da076
#
_entry.id   d92ae8a616bd4bec91035bdb434da076
#
_cell.length_a   1.000
_cell.length_b   1.000
_cell.length_c   1.000
_cell.angle_alpha   90.00
_cell.angle_beta   90.00
_cell.angle_gamma   90.00
#
_symmetry.space_group_name_H-M   'P 1'
#
loop_
_entity.id
_entity.type
_entity.pdbx_description
1 polymer ?
#
loop_
_entity_poly.entity_id
_entity_poly.type
_entity_poly.pdbx_seq_one_letter_code
_entity_poly.pdbx_strand_id
1 'polypeptide(L)'
;MRSAIRVDASLVTPVAGAVTAVPVTVLFALGLAFWSPTITSGLALGALFVGLAARINGPRLAASAMAMDTLGLAISALVGSACAGVAWLHVSTLVVWCFVGGLVVALGPARSVVGIQGVMAIIVFGRAPHSVGASVVLAVAVLLGGAVQTAVQLVVRVPFGLRPQRRATALVYRQLAELAGGRREGRQEGSSPAVALSVDRAQAMLGSGALFGRPDAQALRGMVDEASRMRLELIAIGGLLRRLPDE
;
A
#
# COMPACT_ATOMS: atom_id res chain seq x y z
N MET A 1 8.28 -16.25 -25.74
CA MET A 1 8.77 -15.29 -24.73
C MET A 1 8.21 -13.86 -24.84
N ARG A 2 7.28 -13.53 -25.76
CA ARG A 2 6.71 -12.17 -25.94
C ARG A 2 5.40 -11.91 -25.18
N SER A 3 4.88 -12.85 -24.39
CA SER A 3 3.60 -12.70 -23.68
C SER A 3 3.72 -12.30 -22.20
N ALA A 4 4.92 -12.12 -21.67
CA ALA A 4 5.15 -11.88 -20.25
C ALA A 4 5.01 -10.41 -19.81
N ILE A 5 4.87 -9.45 -20.73
CA ILE A 5 4.74 -8.02 -20.41
C ILE A 5 3.47 -7.48 -21.08
N ARG A 6 2.31 -7.99 -20.70
CA ARG A 6 1.06 -7.24 -20.90
C ARG A 6 0.88 -6.32 -19.68
N VAL A 7 1.35 -5.08 -19.83
CA VAL A 7 0.98 -4.01 -18.91
C VAL A 7 -0.53 -3.78 -19.07
N ASP A 8 -1.29 -4.21 -18.11
CA ASP A 8 -2.72 -3.91 -18.06
C ASP A 8 -2.88 -2.41 -17.78
N ALA A 9 -3.16 -1.66 -18.83
CA ALA A 9 -3.31 -0.19 -18.75
C ALA A 9 -4.43 0.21 -17.76
N SER A 10 -5.37 -0.69 -17.44
CA SER A 10 -6.41 -0.45 -16.45
C SER A 10 -5.88 -0.37 -15.01
N LEU A 11 -4.70 -0.94 -14.77
CA LEU A 11 -4.01 -0.90 -13.46
C LEU A 11 -3.17 0.38 -13.28
N VAL A 12 -2.92 1.12 -14.37
CA VAL A 12 -2.16 2.37 -14.32
C VAL A 12 -3.08 3.50 -13.85
N THR A 13 -2.89 3.95 -12.62
CA THR A 13 -3.60 5.11 -12.08
C THR A 13 -2.66 6.33 -12.08
N PRO A 14 -2.66 7.16 -13.15
CA PRO A 14 -1.73 8.28 -13.29
C PRO A 14 -1.87 9.29 -12.14
N VAL A 15 -3.09 9.49 -11.66
CA VAL A 15 -3.35 10.37 -10.51
C VAL A 15 -2.62 9.89 -9.25
N ALA A 16 -2.67 8.58 -8.96
CA ALA A 16 -1.97 8.04 -7.80
C ALA A 16 -0.43 8.17 -7.93
N GLY A 17 0.09 8.04 -9.17
CA GLY A 17 1.49 8.33 -9.48
C GLY A 17 1.85 9.78 -9.19
N ALA A 18 1.05 10.72 -9.70
CA ALA A 18 1.27 12.15 -9.52
C ALA A 18 1.22 12.57 -8.05
N VAL A 19 0.26 12.07 -7.27
CA VAL A 19 0.13 12.37 -5.83
C VAL A 19 1.38 11.97 -5.03
N THR A 20 2.11 10.95 -5.48
CA THR A 20 3.39 10.56 -4.85
C THR A 20 4.56 11.34 -5.43
N ALA A 21 4.64 11.47 -6.75
CA ALA A 21 5.80 12.06 -7.42
C ALA A 21 5.88 13.59 -7.25
N VAL A 22 4.75 14.29 -7.33
CA VAL A 22 4.76 15.77 -7.29
C VAL A 22 5.33 16.32 -5.99
N PRO A 23 4.92 15.89 -4.78
CA PRO A 23 5.51 16.39 -3.55
C PRO A 23 7.01 16.08 -3.43
N VAL A 24 7.44 14.87 -3.85
CA VAL A 24 8.85 14.49 -3.83
C VAL A 24 9.66 15.42 -4.74
N THR A 25 9.19 15.64 -5.98
CA THR A 25 9.87 16.51 -6.95
C THR A 25 9.93 17.95 -6.46
N VAL A 26 8.84 18.47 -5.91
CA VAL A 26 8.77 19.84 -5.38
C VAL A 26 9.72 20.00 -4.20
N LEU A 27 9.68 19.08 -3.22
CA LEU A 27 10.59 19.13 -2.07
C LEU A 27 12.05 19.00 -2.47
N PHE A 28 12.35 18.15 -3.47
CA PHE A 28 13.70 18.00 -4.00
C PHE A 28 14.17 19.29 -4.71
N ALA A 29 13.34 19.88 -5.56
CA ALA A 29 13.67 21.12 -6.27
C ALA A 29 13.85 22.29 -5.32
N LEU A 30 12.94 22.47 -4.36
CA LEU A 30 13.08 23.49 -3.31
C LEU A 30 14.31 23.24 -2.44
N GLY A 31 14.58 21.98 -2.12
CA GLY A 31 15.76 21.57 -1.38
C GLY A 31 17.06 22.01 -2.06
N LEU A 32 17.18 21.73 -3.35
CA LEU A 32 18.35 22.13 -4.14
C LEU A 32 18.52 23.64 -4.25
N ALA A 33 17.41 24.39 -4.26
CA ALA A 33 17.45 25.84 -4.40
C ALA A 33 17.82 26.56 -3.09
N PHE A 34 17.40 26.03 -1.92
CA PHE A 34 17.42 26.79 -0.67
C PHE A 34 18.18 26.13 0.48
N TRP A 35 18.48 24.81 0.41
CA TRP A 35 19.06 24.06 1.53
C TRP A 35 20.27 23.23 1.11
N SER A 36 20.95 22.69 2.12
CA SER A 36 22.08 21.79 1.93
C SER A 36 21.65 20.43 1.32
N PRO A 37 22.55 19.71 0.63
CA PRO A 37 22.27 18.39 0.07
C PRO A 37 21.74 17.39 1.12
N THR A 38 22.19 17.48 2.37
CA THR A 38 21.72 16.63 3.47
C THR A 38 20.25 16.86 3.78
N ILE A 39 19.81 18.12 3.89
CA ILE A 39 18.41 18.47 4.14
C ILE A 39 17.57 18.06 2.93
N THR A 40 18.03 18.37 1.73
CA THR A 40 17.35 18.03 0.48
C THR A 40 17.09 16.54 0.34
N SER A 41 18.11 15.72 0.60
CA SER A 41 17.96 14.26 0.56
C SER A 41 17.01 13.74 1.63
N GLY A 42 17.07 14.29 2.85
CA GLY A 42 16.16 13.93 3.94
C GLY A 42 14.68 14.22 3.58
N LEU A 43 14.39 15.44 3.10
CA LEU A 43 13.05 15.85 2.67
C LEU A 43 12.51 14.97 1.55
N ALA A 44 13.29 14.78 0.49
CA ALA A 44 12.87 14.01 -0.68
C ALA A 44 12.66 12.53 -0.37
N LEU A 45 13.60 11.90 0.37
CA LEU A 45 13.51 10.49 0.74
C LEU A 45 12.40 10.24 1.75
N GLY A 46 12.21 11.13 2.74
CA GLY A 46 11.08 11.05 3.66
C GLY A 46 9.74 11.07 2.94
N ALA A 47 9.55 11.99 2.00
CA ALA A 47 8.35 12.06 1.18
C ALA A 47 8.20 10.83 0.27
N LEU A 48 9.29 10.36 -0.35
CA LEU A 48 9.27 9.20 -1.25
C LEU A 48 8.84 7.93 -0.54
N PHE A 49 9.45 7.60 0.60
CA PHE A 49 9.16 6.39 1.35
C PHE A 49 7.72 6.37 1.84
N VAL A 50 7.23 7.46 2.45
CA VAL A 50 5.83 7.56 2.90
C VAL A 50 4.86 7.49 1.71
N GLY A 51 5.19 8.11 0.59
CA GLY A 51 4.41 8.01 -0.65
C GLY A 51 4.34 6.59 -1.19
N LEU A 52 5.45 5.84 -1.14
CA LEU A 52 5.52 4.45 -1.55
C LEU A 52 4.72 3.54 -0.61
N ALA A 53 4.84 3.73 0.72
CA ALA A 53 4.04 3.02 1.71
C ALA A 53 2.54 3.18 1.47
N ALA A 54 2.11 4.42 1.17
CA ALA A 54 0.73 4.72 0.85
C ALA A 54 0.22 4.01 -0.42
N ARG A 55 1.09 3.74 -1.39
CA ARG A 55 0.76 3.01 -2.62
C ARG A 55 0.67 1.51 -2.40
N ILE A 56 1.61 0.92 -1.68
CA ILE A 56 1.67 -0.53 -1.42
C ILE A 56 0.47 -0.96 -0.57
N ASN A 57 0.13 -0.19 0.46
CA ASN A 57 -0.98 -0.51 1.36
C ASN A 57 -2.34 0.00 0.86
N GLY A 58 -2.38 0.59 -0.33
CA GLY A 58 -3.60 1.10 -0.94
C GLY A 58 -4.11 2.42 -0.33
N PRO A 59 -5.25 2.95 -0.85
CA PRO A 59 -5.72 4.30 -0.54
C PRO A 59 -6.18 4.52 0.91
N ARG A 60 -5.99 3.54 1.78
CA ARG A 60 -6.54 3.53 3.14
C ARG A 60 -5.54 3.28 4.24
N LEU A 61 -4.25 3.44 3.97
CA LEU A 61 -3.30 3.46 5.07
C LEU A 61 -3.79 4.54 6.06
N ALA A 62 -4.07 4.11 7.31
CA ALA A 62 -4.50 5.04 8.33
C ALA A 62 -3.50 6.18 8.47
N ALA A 63 -3.95 7.40 8.74
CA ALA A 63 -3.05 8.51 9.05
C ALA A 63 -2.05 8.13 10.16
N SER A 64 -2.49 7.34 11.14
CA SER A 64 -1.63 6.78 12.19
C SER A 64 -0.52 5.88 11.64
N ALA A 65 -0.81 5.03 10.64
CA ALA A 65 0.20 4.17 10.06
C ALA A 65 1.23 4.96 9.23
N MET A 66 0.80 6.01 8.52
CA MET A 66 1.72 6.94 7.84
C MET A 66 2.57 7.72 8.84
N ALA A 67 1.99 8.17 9.95
CA ALA A 67 2.72 8.83 11.01
C ALA A 67 3.76 7.90 11.65
N MET A 68 3.39 6.64 11.92
CA MET A 68 4.33 5.63 12.43
C MET A 68 5.45 5.34 11.44
N ASP A 69 5.14 5.25 10.14
CA ASP A 69 6.14 5.05 9.09
C ASP A 69 7.10 6.25 9.02
N THR A 70 6.57 7.47 9.00
CA THR A 70 7.37 8.71 9.03
C THR A 70 8.29 8.76 10.24
N LEU A 71 7.78 8.40 11.42
CA LEU A 71 8.57 8.39 12.66
C LEU A 71 9.64 7.30 12.63
N GLY A 72 9.29 6.10 12.18
CA GLY A 72 10.22 4.98 12.00
C GLY A 72 11.36 5.32 11.05
N LEU A 73 11.04 5.99 9.92
CA LEU A 73 12.04 6.47 8.96
C LEU A 73 12.98 7.50 9.57
N ALA A 74 12.45 8.47 10.31
CA ALA A 74 13.27 9.51 10.96
C ALA A 74 14.21 8.92 12.03
N ILE A 75 13.72 7.97 12.84
CA ILE A 75 14.54 7.26 13.81
C ILE A 75 15.63 6.44 13.10
N SER A 76 15.27 5.73 12.03
CA SER A 76 16.23 4.94 11.24
C SER A 76 17.29 5.83 10.57
N ALA A 77 16.90 7.00 10.07
CA ALA A 77 17.82 7.98 9.51
C ALA A 77 18.79 8.54 10.56
N LEU A 78 18.27 8.90 11.75
CA LEU A 78 19.07 9.38 12.87
C LEU A 78 20.11 8.34 13.29
N VAL A 79 19.66 7.11 13.57
CA VAL A 79 20.51 6.03 14.06
C VAL A 79 21.51 5.61 13.00
N GLY A 80 21.06 5.43 11.74
CA GLY A 80 21.91 5.03 10.62
C GLY A 80 23.04 6.02 10.37
N SER A 81 22.72 7.32 10.30
CA SER A 81 23.71 8.38 10.05
C SER A 81 24.65 8.62 11.25
N ALA A 82 24.15 8.53 12.48
CA ALA A 82 24.97 8.71 13.67
C ALA A 82 25.98 7.56 13.88
N CYS A 83 25.59 6.31 13.52
CA CYS A 83 26.47 5.15 13.65
C CYS A 83 27.41 4.95 12.45
N ALA A 84 27.21 5.68 11.34
CA ALA A 84 27.95 5.50 10.09
C ALA A 84 29.48 5.71 10.22
N GLY A 85 29.92 6.53 11.18
CA GLY A 85 31.33 6.82 11.40
C GLY A 85 32.17 5.67 11.98
N VAL A 86 31.52 4.63 12.54
CA VAL A 86 32.19 3.50 13.21
C VAL A 86 31.64 2.19 12.61
N ALA A 87 32.44 1.54 11.78
CA ALA A 87 32.01 0.39 10.97
C ALA A 87 31.39 -0.75 11.80
N TRP A 88 32.01 -1.17 12.88
CA TRP A 88 31.47 -2.24 13.72
C TRP A 88 30.14 -1.84 14.38
N LEU A 89 30.03 -0.58 14.83
CA LEU A 89 28.80 -0.06 15.44
C LEU A 89 27.67 -0.02 14.41
N HIS A 90 27.97 0.43 13.19
CA HIS A 90 26.99 0.47 12.10
C HIS A 90 26.49 -0.95 11.75
N VAL A 91 27.39 -1.93 11.62
CA VAL A 91 27.02 -3.32 11.33
C VAL A 91 26.16 -3.92 12.46
N SER A 92 26.59 -3.74 13.73
CA SER A 92 25.83 -4.23 14.89
C SER A 92 24.43 -3.60 14.96
N THR A 93 24.35 -2.30 14.73
CA THR A 93 23.05 -1.58 14.69
C THR A 93 22.18 -2.08 13.55
N LEU A 94 22.75 -2.32 12.35
CA LEU A 94 22.01 -2.86 11.22
C LEU A 94 21.43 -4.25 11.51
N VAL A 95 22.21 -5.15 12.16
CA VAL A 95 21.74 -6.48 12.56
C VAL A 95 20.53 -6.36 13.51
N VAL A 96 20.64 -5.51 14.55
CA VAL A 96 19.54 -5.29 15.49
C VAL A 96 18.32 -4.70 14.77
N TRP A 97 18.53 -3.75 13.85
CA TRP A 97 17.45 -3.13 13.09
C TRP A 97 16.75 -4.09 12.15
N CYS A 98 17.52 -4.96 11.49
CA CYS A 98 16.96 -6.04 10.65
C CYS A 98 16.12 -7.00 11.48
N PHE A 99 16.57 -7.35 12.68
CA PHE A 99 15.80 -8.22 13.58
C PHE A 99 14.50 -7.55 14.03
N VAL A 100 14.56 -6.29 14.50
CA VAL A 100 13.37 -5.53 14.91
C VAL A 100 12.44 -5.31 13.71
N GLY A 101 12.98 -4.96 12.54
CA GLY A 101 12.20 -4.82 11.29
C GLY A 101 11.50 -6.12 10.91
N GLY A 102 12.17 -7.26 11.05
CA GLY A 102 11.60 -8.59 10.84
C GLY A 102 10.44 -8.89 11.79
N LEU A 103 10.56 -8.53 13.07
CA LEU A 103 9.46 -8.65 14.04
C LEU A 103 8.27 -7.77 13.65
N VAL A 104 8.53 -6.54 13.19
CA VAL A 104 7.46 -5.64 12.72
C VAL A 104 6.76 -6.21 11.48
N VAL A 105 7.50 -6.83 10.56
CA VAL A 105 6.94 -7.54 9.39
C VAL A 105 6.00 -8.67 9.82
N ALA A 106 6.35 -9.43 10.86
CA ALA A 106 5.53 -10.52 11.38
C ALA A 106 4.19 -10.05 11.98
N LEU A 107 4.05 -8.76 12.32
CA LEU A 107 2.81 -8.18 12.86
C LEU A 107 1.73 -7.92 11.79
N GLY A 108 1.99 -8.25 10.53
CA GLY A 108 1.00 -8.23 9.46
C GLY A 108 1.31 -7.27 8.30
N PRO A 109 0.54 -7.38 7.20
CA PRO A 109 0.87 -6.73 5.91
C PRO A 109 1.01 -5.21 5.98
N ALA A 110 0.14 -4.54 6.76
CA ALA A 110 0.18 -3.07 6.87
C ALA A 110 1.43 -2.56 7.60
N ARG A 111 1.98 -3.37 8.53
CA ARG A 111 3.17 -3.05 9.30
C ARG A 111 4.46 -3.52 8.63
N SER A 112 4.37 -4.50 7.73
CA SER A 112 5.52 -5.04 7.02
C SER A 112 6.25 -3.96 6.21
N VAL A 113 5.52 -3.01 5.64
CA VAL A 113 6.11 -1.89 4.88
C VAL A 113 6.97 -1.00 5.80
N VAL A 114 6.49 -0.70 7.01
CA VAL A 114 7.22 0.09 8.00
C VAL A 114 8.53 -0.61 8.39
N GLY A 115 8.48 -1.92 8.65
CA GLY A 115 9.67 -2.71 8.98
C GLY A 115 10.71 -2.72 7.87
N ILE A 116 10.29 -2.98 6.64
CA ILE A 116 11.18 -3.02 5.47
C ILE A 116 11.77 -1.64 5.19
N GLN A 117 10.96 -0.58 5.21
CA GLN A 117 11.42 0.78 4.95
C GLN A 117 12.37 1.30 6.03
N GLY A 118 12.13 0.94 7.30
CA GLY A 118 13.06 1.27 8.38
C GLY A 118 14.46 0.68 8.18
N VAL A 119 14.54 -0.59 7.74
CA VAL A 119 15.82 -1.24 7.40
C VAL A 119 16.45 -0.57 6.17
N MET A 120 15.67 -0.28 5.13
CA MET A 120 16.18 0.44 3.94
C MET A 120 16.72 1.82 4.32
N ALA A 121 16.02 2.55 5.19
CA ALA A 121 16.44 3.88 5.62
C ALA A 121 17.79 3.84 6.36
N ILE A 122 18.01 2.87 7.25
CA ILE A 122 19.31 2.77 7.98
C ILE A 122 20.46 2.46 7.02
N ILE A 123 20.23 1.65 5.98
CA ILE A 123 21.23 1.34 4.95
C ILE A 123 21.54 2.59 4.11
N VAL A 124 20.51 3.31 3.69
CA VAL A 124 20.67 4.49 2.82
C VAL A 124 21.36 5.62 3.57
N PHE A 125 20.90 5.94 4.76
CA PHE A 125 21.44 7.06 5.55
C PHE A 125 22.75 6.70 6.30
N GLY A 126 23.05 5.43 6.47
CA GLY A 126 24.30 4.95 7.03
C GLY A 126 25.51 4.98 6.08
N ARG A 127 25.34 5.44 4.85
CA ARG A 127 26.44 5.51 3.86
C ARG A 127 27.37 6.70 4.04
N ALA A 128 26.89 7.78 4.65
CA ALA A 128 27.67 8.99 4.88
C ALA A 128 27.71 9.29 6.37
N PRO A 129 28.90 9.28 6.99
CA PRO A 129 29.05 9.64 8.40
C PRO A 129 28.71 11.12 8.59
N HIS A 130 27.88 11.39 9.56
CA HIS A 130 27.48 12.74 9.94
C HIS A 130 27.82 12.98 11.41
N SER A 131 28.10 14.23 11.76
CA SER A 131 28.08 14.61 13.16
C SER A 131 26.69 14.39 13.77
N VAL A 132 26.60 14.21 15.07
CA VAL A 132 25.33 14.00 15.76
C VAL A 132 24.33 15.14 15.43
N GLY A 133 24.82 16.38 15.39
CA GLY A 133 23.96 17.52 15.00
C GLY A 133 23.43 17.42 13.58
N ALA A 134 24.27 17.02 12.60
CA ALA A 134 23.85 16.82 11.22
C ALA A 134 22.87 15.62 11.08
N SER A 135 23.05 14.57 11.88
CA SER A 135 22.13 13.43 11.93
C SER A 135 20.74 13.83 12.45
N VAL A 136 20.69 14.70 13.46
CA VAL A 136 19.41 15.27 13.95
C VAL A 136 18.74 16.11 12.87
N VAL A 137 19.48 16.97 12.19
CA VAL A 137 18.96 17.80 11.09
C VAL A 137 18.41 16.92 9.96
N LEU A 138 19.12 15.84 9.60
CA LEU A 138 18.68 14.86 8.62
C LEU A 138 17.36 14.18 9.06
N ALA A 139 17.28 13.73 10.31
CA ALA A 139 16.08 13.08 10.84
C ALA A 139 14.87 14.03 10.83
N VAL A 140 15.06 15.29 11.20
CA VAL A 140 14.01 16.31 11.13
C VAL A 140 13.59 16.56 9.68
N ALA A 141 14.53 16.61 8.73
CA ALA A 141 14.22 16.75 7.31
C ALA A 141 13.39 15.55 6.80
N VAL A 142 13.73 14.32 7.17
CA VAL A 142 12.95 13.11 6.85
C VAL A 142 11.55 13.20 7.44
N LEU A 143 11.42 13.62 8.70
CA LEU A 143 10.12 13.85 9.36
C LEU A 143 9.27 14.85 8.59
N LEU A 144 9.84 16.01 8.25
CA LEU A 144 9.13 17.06 7.51
C LEU A 144 8.69 16.57 6.11
N GLY A 145 9.57 15.90 5.38
CA GLY A 145 9.25 15.32 4.08
C GLY A 145 8.10 14.31 4.16
N GLY A 146 8.15 13.40 5.13
CA GLY A 146 7.10 12.42 5.38
C GLY A 146 5.79 13.07 5.84
N ALA A 147 5.85 14.12 6.67
CA ALA A 147 4.66 14.86 7.11
C ALA A 147 3.97 15.58 5.95
N VAL A 148 4.74 16.25 5.07
CA VAL A 148 4.20 16.88 3.86
C VAL A 148 3.54 15.85 2.96
N GLN A 149 4.20 14.72 2.71
CA GLN A 149 3.63 13.65 1.90
C GLN A 149 2.35 13.08 2.52
N THR A 150 2.32 12.90 3.84
CA THR A 150 1.13 12.44 4.58
C THR A 150 -0.02 13.44 4.41
N ALA A 151 0.26 14.74 4.58
CA ALA A 151 -0.73 15.80 4.41
C ALA A 151 -1.31 15.81 2.99
N VAL A 152 -0.47 15.74 1.96
CA VAL A 152 -0.91 15.66 0.55
C VAL A 152 -1.77 14.43 0.32
N GLN A 153 -1.35 13.27 0.83
CA GLN A 153 -2.12 12.03 0.71
C GLN A 153 -3.50 12.14 1.39
N LEU A 154 -3.60 12.79 2.54
CA LEU A 154 -4.86 13.00 3.25
C LEU A 154 -5.78 13.96 2.50
N VAL A 155 -5.25 15.09 2.03
CA VAL A 155 -6.01 16.10 1.27
C VAL A 155 -6.58 15.51 -0.02
N VAL A 156 -5.77 14.76 -0.77
CA VAL A 156 -6.21 14.16 -2.04
C VAL A 156 -7.22 13.02 -1.82
N ARG A 157 -7.18 12.35 -0.67
CA ARG A 157 -8.14 11.27 -0.33
C ARG A 157 -9.56 11.76 -0.07
N VAL A 158 -9.72 12.97 0.43
CA VAL A 158 -11.03 13.52 0.80
C VAL A 158 -12.04 13.51 -0.36
N PRO A 159 -11.70 13.96 -1.58
CA PRO A 159 -12.66 14.01 -2.69
C PRO A 159 -12.95 12.65 -3.34
N PHE A 160 -12.05 11.64 -3.23
CA PHE A 160 -12.23 10.38 -3.92
C PHE A 160 -13.08 9.35 -3.16
N GLY A 161 -13.34 9.54 -1.87
CA GLY A 161 -14.30 8.77 -1.05
C GLY A 161 -14.21 7.25 -1.22
N LEU A 162 -15.37 6.60 -1.23
CA LEU A 162 -15.55 5.15 -1.40
C LEU A 162 -15.73 4.72 -2.87
N ARG A 163 -15.52 5.61 -3.84
CA ARG A 163 -15.73 5.33 -5.27
C ARG A 163 -14.99 4.10 -5.78
N PRO A 164 -13.68 3.88 -5.48
CA PRO A 164 -12.98 2.68 -5.93
C PRO A 164 -13.58 1.39 -5.37
N GLN A 165 -14.00 1.41 -4.11
CA GLN A 165 -14.57 0.25 -3.44
C GLN A 165 -15.97 -0.06 -3.95
N ARG A 166 -16.80 0.98 -4.14
CA ARG A 166 -18.13 0.81 -4.77
C ARG A 166 -17.99 0.24 -6.17
N ARG A 167 -16.99 0.67 -6.95
CA ARG A 167 -16.71 0.11 -8.27
C ARG A 167 -16.26 -1.35 -8.19
N ALA A 168 -15.36 -1.69 -7.26
CA ALA A 168 -14.92 -3.06 -7.06
C ALA A 168 -16.09 -3.97 -6.64
N THR A 169 -16.92 -3.54 -5.68
CA THR A 169 -18.14 -4.27 -5.30
C THR A 169 -19.11 -4.41 -6.47
N ALA A 170 -19.36 -3.34 -7.23
CA ALA A 170 -20.23 -3.40 -8.40
C ALA A 170 -19.72 -4.37 -9.48
N LEU A 171 -18.39 -4.47 -9.66
CA LEU A 171 -17.78 -5.42 -10.57
C LEU A 171 -18.03 -6.87 -10.13
N VAL A 172 -17.92 -7.17 -8.84
CA VAL A 172 -18.22 -8.49 -8.28
C VAL A 172 -19.66 -8.89 -8.59
N TYR A 173 -20.63 -7.99 -8.30
CA TYR A 173 -22.04 -8.28 -8.58
C TYR A 173 -22.34 -8.43 -10.08
N ARG A 174 -21.69 -7.64 -10.94
CA ARG A 174 -21.82 -7.80 -12.40
C ARG A 174 -21.35 -9.18 -12.86
N GLN A 175 -20.18 -9.61 -12.40
CA GLN A 175 -19.63 -10.91 -12.74
C GLN A 175 -20.47 -12.08 -12.17
N LEU A 176 -21.06 -11.92 -10.99
CA LEU A 176 -22.02 -12.87 -10.45
C LEU A 176 -23.29 -12.97 -11.31
N ALA A 177 -23.81 -11.83 -11.78
CA ALA A 177 -24.96 -11.81 -12.69
C ALA A 177 -24.63 -12.49 -14.03
N GLU A 178 -23.46 -12.25 -14.60
CA GLU A 178 -22.98 -12.93 -15.82
C GLU A 178 -22.84 -14.44 -15.58
N LEU A 179 -22.31 -14.86 -14.43
CA LEU A 179 -22.22 -16.27 -14.07
C LEU A 179 -23.61 -16.93 -13.94
N ALA A 180 -24.57 -16.24 -13.35
CA ALA A 180 -25.95 -16.73 -13.21
C ALA A 180 -26.66 -16.78 -14.57
N GLY A 181 -26.50 -15.75 -15.41
CA GLY A 181 -27.09 -15.67 -16.77
C GLY A 181 -26.51 -16.72 -17.73
N GLY A 182 -25.18 -16.87 -17.77
CA GLY A 182 -24.52 -17.85 -18.62
C GLY A 182 -24.92 -19.31 -18.31
N ARG A 183 -25.23 -19.60 -17.06
CA ARG A 183 -25.78 -20.91 -16.66
C ARG A 183 -27.21 -21.16 -17.16
N ARG A 184 -28.03 -20.12 -17.20
CA ARG A 184 -29.39 -20.20 -17.71
C ARG A 184 -29.42 -20.46 -19.21
N GLU A 185 -28.41 -20.04 -19.95
CA GLU A 185 -28.25 -20.23 -21.40
C GLU A 185 -27.43 -21.50 -21.76
N GLY A 186 -27.09 -22.35 -20.81
CA GLY A 186 -26.28 -23.54 -21.04
C GLY A 186 -24.82 -23.27 -21.40
N ARG A 187 -24.40 -22.00 -21.41
CA ARG A 187 -23.01 -21.65 -21.65
C ARG A 187 -22.17 -21.87 -20.40
N GLN A 188 -21.28 -22.84 -20.45
CA GLN A 188 -20.38 -23.22 -19.32
C GLN A 188 -19.21 -22.24 -19.09
N GLU A 189 -19.11 -21.14 -19.82
CA GLU A 189 -17.92 -20.29 -19.86
C GLU A 189 -17.85 -19.17 -18.82
N GLY A 190 -18.81 -19.04 -17.92
CA GLY A 190 -18.68 -18.13 -16.78
C GLY A 190 -17.60 -18.61 -15.82
N SER A 191 -16.37 -18.16 -16.01
CA SER A 191 -15.21 -18.68 -15.25
C SER A 191 -15.33 -18.34 -13.77
N SER A 192 -15.62 -19.35 -12.96
CA SER A 192 -15.54 -19.31 -11.48
C SER A 192 -14.24 -18.65 -10.96
N PRO A 193 -13.06 -18.79 -11.62
CA PRO A 193 -11.84 -18.10 -11.25
C PRO A 193 -11.87 -16.57 -11.35
N ALA A 194 -12.54 -16.02 -12.36
CA ALA A 194 -12.64 -14.55 -12.54
C ALA A 194 -13.45 -13.91 -11.42
N VAL A 195 -14.57 -14.54 -11.03
CA VAL A 195 -15.40 -14.09 -9.89
C VAL A 195 -14.61 -14.21 -8.59
N ALA A 196 -13.87 -15.31 -8.39
CA ALA A 196 -13.01 -15.48 -7.20
C ALA A 196 -12.00 -14.33 -7.08
N LEU A 197 -11.27 -14.06 -8.16
CA LEU A 197 -10.26 -13.00 -8.19
C LEU A 197 -10.85 -11.61 -7.94
N SER A 198 -12.05 -11.34 -8.43
CA SER A 198 -12.72 -10.06 -8.19
C SER A 198 -13.20 -9.91 -6.74
N VAL A 199 -13.68 -10.99 -6.12
CA VAL A 199 -14.05 -11.04 -4.70
C VAL A 199 -12.81 -10.82 -3.83
N ASP A 200 -11.73 -11.56 -4.07
CA ASP A 200 -10.47 -11.41 -3.32
C ASP A 200 -9.93 -9.98 -3.43
N ARG A 201 -9.99 -9.38 -4.63
CA ARG A 201 -9.58 -8.00 -4.86
C ARG A 201 -10.47 -7.00 -4.11
N ALA A 202 -11.79 -7.22 -4.11
CA ALA A 202 -12.73 -6.38 -3.38
C ALA A 202 -12.53 -6.50 -1.86
N GLN A 203 -12.31 -7.71 -1.35
CA GLN A 203 -12.00 -7.96 0.06
C GLN A 203 -10.68 -7.31 0.48
N ALA A 204 -9.63 -7.43 -0.34
CA ALA A 204 -8.35 -6.76 -0.09
C ALA A 204 -8.49 -5.23 -0.04
N MET A 205 -9.29 -4.65 -0.94
CA MET A 205 -9.60 -3.21 -0.93
C MET A 205 -10.43 -2.78 0.29
N LEU A 206 -11.26 -3.65 0.83
CA LEU A 206 -12.09 -3.38 2.00
C LEU A 206 -11.39 -3.74 3.31
N GLY A 207 -10.53 -4.74 3.31
CA GLY A 207 -9.78 -5.22 4.48
C GLY A 207 -8.86 -4.17 5.09
N SER A 208 -8.19 -3.38 4.26
CA SER A 208 -7.30 -2.31 4.70
C SER A 208 -7.99 -1.11 5.38
N GLY A 209 -9.33 -1.04 5.33
CA GLY A 209 -10.14 0.03 5.92
C GLY A 209 -10.76 -0.30 7.29
N ALA A 210 -10.45 -1.46 7.89
CA ALA A 210 -11.09 -1.94 9.13
C ALA A 210 -10.86 -1.07 10.36
N LEU A 211 -9.84 -0.24 10.36
CA LEU A 211 -9.44 0.53 11.53
C LEU A 211 -10.28 1.79 11.80
N PHE A 212 -11.18 2.20 10.92
CA PHE A 212 -11.95 3.44 11.07
C PHE A 212 -13.46 3.28 10.95
N GLY A 213 -14.07 2.25 11.50
CA GLY A 213 -15.51 2.18 11.84
C GLY A 213 -16.53 2.94 10.96
N ARG A 214 -16.24 3.22 9.70
CA ARG A 214 -17.16 3.90 8.79
C ARG A 214 -18.31 2.96 8.45
N PRO A 215 -19.56 3.29 8.78
CA PRO A 215 -20.70 2.43 8.51
C PRO A 215 -20.83 2.05 7.03
N ASP A 216 -20.51 2.98 6.12
CA ASP A 216 -20.51 2.72 4.67
C ASP A 216 -19.47 1.65 4.23
N ALA A 217 -18.33 1.57 4.90
CA ALA A 217 -17.32 0.55 4.59
C ALA A 217 -17.71 -0.82 5.17
N GLN A 218 -18.41 -0.84 6.29
CA GLN A 218 -18.97 -2.07 6.86
C GLN A 218 -20.11 -2.61 5.97
N ALA A 219 -20.97 -1.74 5.46
CA ALA A 219 -22.02 -2.11 4.52
C ALA A 219 -21.44 -2.73 3.23
N LEU A 220 -20.39 -2.12 2.63
CA LEU A 220 -19.73 -2.67 1.46
C LEU A 220 -19.05 -4.01 1.75
N ARG A 221 -18.53 -4.24 2.96
CA ARG A 221 -18.00 -5.56 3.36
C ARG A 221 -19.09 -6.59 3.42
N GLY A 222 -20.18 -6.28 4.11
CA GLY A 222 -21.34 -7.18 4.18
C GLY A 222 -21.82 -7.57 2.77
N MET A 223 -21.83 -6.63 1.82
CA MET A 223 -22.15 -6.91 0.42
C MET A 223 -21.14 -7.87 -0.23
N VAL A 224 -19.83 -7.70 -0.02
CA VAL A 224 -18.83 -8.59 -0.63
C VAL A 224 -18.84 -9.97 0.02
N ASP A 225 -19.09 -10.06 1.33
CA ASP A 225 -19.23 -11.34 2.02
C ASP A 225 -20.47 -12.09 1.53
N GLU A 226 -21.59 -11.39 1.32
CA GLU A 226 -22.79 -11.95 0.72
C GLU A 226 -22.56 -12.39 -0.72
N ALA A 227 -21.85 -11.60 -1.52
CA ALA A 227 -21.46 -12.00 -2.87
C ALA A 227 -20.59 -13.28 -2.88
N SER A 228 -19.76 -13.48 -1.87
CA SER A 228 -18.97 -14.72 -1.70
C SER A 228 -19.87 -15.93 -1.42
N ARG A 229 -20.91 -15.77 -0.61
CA ARG A 229 -21.89 -16.82 -0.34
C ARG A 229 -22.70 -17.16 -1.58
N MET A 230 -23.24 -16.14 -2.27
CA MET A 230 -23.98 -16.33 -3.54
C MET A 230 -23.13 -17.09 -4.57
N ARG A 231 -21.83 -16.79 -4.66
CA ARG A 231 -20.92 -17.53 -5.54
C ARG A 231 -20.87 -19.01 -5.22
N LEU A 232 -20.74 -19.39 -3.93
CA LEU A 232 -20.68 -20.78 -3.52
C LEU A 232 -22.00 -21.51 -3.80
N GLU A 233 -23.13 -20.87 -3.55
CA GLU A 233 -24.45 -21.40 -3.86
C GLU A 233 -24.64 -21.61 -5.37
N LEU A 234 -24.23 -20.66 -6.19
CA LEU A 234 -24.28 -20.80 -7.64
C LEU A 234 -23.40 -21.96 -8.13
N ILE A 235 -22.24 -22.19 -7.51
CA ILE A 235 -21.36 -23.33 -7.84
C ILE A 235 -22.05 -24.64 -7.46
N ALA A 236 -22.66 -24.71 -6.28
CA ALA A 236 -23.37 -25.90 -5.81
C ALA A 236 -24.57 -26.25 -6.72
N ILE A 237 -25.39 -25.26 -7.06
CA ILE A 237 -26.54 -25.43 -7.97
C ILE A 237 -26.06 -25.90 -9.35
N GLY A 238 -25.01 -25.30 -9.90
CA GLY A 238 -24.46 -25.75 -11.18
C GLY A 238 -23.84 -27.14 -11.16
N GLY A 239 -23.38 -27.60 -9.98
CA GLY A 239 -22.94 -28.97 -9.76
C GLY A 239 -24.10 -29.96 -9.72
N LEU A 240 -25.21 -29.58 -9.11
CA LEU A 240 -26.42 -30.37 -9.05
C LEU A 240 -27.10 -30.50 -10.44
N LEU A 241 -27.24 -29.40 -11.16
CA LEU A 241 -27.83 -29.39 -12.50
C LEU A 241 -27.09 -30.31 -13.49
N ARG A 242 -25.77 -30.46 -13.37
CA ARG A 242 -24.96 -31.38 -14.17
C ARG A 242 -25.19 -32.87 -13.86
N ARG A 243 -25.81 -33.19 -12.73
CA ARG A 243 -26.12 -34.55 -12.32
C ARG A 243 -27.55 -35.01 -12.69
N LEU A 244 -28.36 -34.04 -13.09
CA LEU A 244 -29.69 -34.38 -13.59
C LEU A 244 -29.56 -34.93 -15.01
N PRO A 245 -30.19 -36.11 -15.31
CA PRO A 245 -30.24 -36.63 -16.68
C PRO A 245 -30.96 -35.65 -17.57
N ASP A 246 -30.46 -35.45 -18.78
CA ASP A 246 -31.17 -34.72 -19.85
C ASP A 246 -32.42 -35.56 -20.21
N GLU A 247 -33.60 -35.15 -19.72
CA GLU A 247 -34.89 -35.74 -20.13
C GLU A 247 -35.32 -35.25 -21.52
#